data_ff7591f0f85927973e659cc5adc533bd
#
_entry.id   ff7591f0f85927973e659cc5adc533bd
#
_cell.length_a   1.000
_cell.length_b   1.000
_cell.length_c   1.000
_cell.angle_alpha   90.00
_cell.angle_beta   90.00
_cell.angle_gamma   90.00
#
_symmetry.space_group_name_H-M   'P 1'
#
loop_
_entity.id
_entity.type
_entity.pdbx_description
1 polymer ?
#
loop_
_entity_poly.entity_id
_entity_poly.type
_entity_poly.pdbx_seq_one_letter_code
_entity_poly.pdbx_strand_id
1 'polypeptide(L)'
;NSKKVSYAASFGTSSKPERQLRIIKPWLQVFRAISVREASGLDICKSMGIEAKLLIDPTLLLDRSEYPTMKLDLPDYIFCYFLNVKDLESIRWKELKDFAKSKNCELKICAVQGSEKFFPKEYLVNLSPEEWLGYYKYAKFVVTNSCHGTAFSIIFQKKFGVILQQGNSKAQNTRMENILPMFDLKKRFIAPTDNIEIKMNGD
;
A
#
# COMPACT_ATOMS: atom_id res chain seq x y z
N ASN A 1 34.22 -3.21 -13.07
CA ASN A 1 32.97 -3.97 -13.24
C ASN A 1 32.12 -3.83 -11.98
N SER A 2 31.18 -2.88 -11.99
CA SER A 2 30.21 -2.73 -10.89
C SER A 2 29.27 -3.95 -10.88
N LYS A 3 29.21 -4.64 -9.75
CA LYS A 3 28.28 -5.76 -9.55
C LYS A 3 26.87 -5.19 -9.33
N LYS A 4 25.94 -5.45 -10.25
CA LYS A 4 24.55 -5.02 -10.14
C LYS A 4 23.76 -6.03 -9.30
N VAL A 5 22.99 -5.53 -8.35
CA VAL A 5 22.05 -6.31 -7.53
C VAL A 5 20.70 -5.60 -7.55
N SER A 6 19.61 -6.35 -7.64
CA SER A 6 18.24 -5.85 -7.50
C SER A 6 17.67 -6.34 -6.18
N TYR A 7 17.28 -5.42 -5.29
CA TYR A 7 16.65 -5.76 -4.01
C TYR A 7 15.15 -5.49 -4.06
N ALA A 8 14.35 -6.54 -3.83
CA ALA A 8 12.89 -6.49 -3.67
C ALA A 8 12.16 -5.62 -4.72
N ALA A 9 12.62 -5.68 -5.99
CA ALA A 9 11.98 -4.94 -7.08
C ALA A 9 10.57 -5.46 -7.35
N SER A 10 9.70 -4.60 -7.89
CA SER A 10 8.33 -4.96 -8.27
C SER A 10 8.15 -4.87 -9.78
N PHE A 11 7.51 -5.86 -10.37
CA PHE A 11 7.03 -5.75 -11.76
C PHE A 11 5.73 -4.94 -11.87
N GLY A 12 5.03 -4.70 -10.74
CA GLY A 12 3.79 -3.93 -10.68
C GLY A 12 2.59 -4.61 -11.35
N THR A 13 2.72 -5.90 -11.70
CA THR A 13 1.69 -6.70 -12.37
C THR A 13 1.92 -8.18 -12.08
N SER A 14 0.85 -8.97 -12.18
CA SER A 14 0.94 -10.43 -12.01
C SER A 14 1.48 -11.18 -13.24
N SER A 15 1.49 -10.55 -14.42
CA SER A 15 2.01 -11.15 -15.66
C SER A 15 2.51 -10.08 -16.61
N LYS A 16 3.31 -10.47 -17.58
CA LYS A 16 3.75 -9.59 -18.68
C LYS A 16 3.65 -10.31 -20.02
N PRO A 17 3.28 -9.59 -21.09
CA PRO A 17 3.29 -10.12 -22.45
C PRO A 17 4.69 -10.66 -22.84
N GLU A 18 4.73 -11.75 -23.58
CA GLU A 18 6.00 -12.40 -24.00
C GLU A 18 6.95 -11.43 -24.71
N ARG A 19 6.40 -10.53 -25.55
CA ARG A 19 7.19 -9.49 -26.21
C ARG A 19 7.97 -8.61 -25.21
N GLN A 20 7.34 -8.25 -24.10
CA GLN A 20 8.00 -7.45 -23.06
C GLN A 20 9.05 -8.27 -22.31
N LEU A 21 8.77 -9.54 -22.03
CA LEU A 21 9.71 -10.46 -21.39
C LEU A 21 10.99 -10.61 -22.22
N ARG A 22 10.87 -10.75 -23.54
CA ARG A 22 12.03 -10.82 -24.46
C ARG A 22 12.89 -9.55 -24.42
N ILE A 23 12.27 -8.37 -24.27
CA ILE A 23 13.00 -7.08 -24.19
C ILE A 23 13.75 -6.95 -22.87
N ILE A 24 13.12 -7.30 -21.74
CA ILE A 24 13.72 -7.09 -20.42
C ILE A 24 14.70 -8.18 -20.00
N LYS A 25 14.58 -9.41 -20.53
CA LYS A 25 15.43 -10.55 -20.16
C LYS A 25 16.93 -10.24 -20.25
N PRO A 26 17.47 -9.68 -21.37
CA PRO A 26 18.90 -9.38 -21.47
C PRO A 26 19.37 -8.37 -20.41
N TRP A 27 18.50 -7.41 -20.04
CA TRP A 27 18.81 -6.42 -19.01
C TRP A 27 18.87 -7.02 -17.60
N LEU A 28 18.03 -8.05 -17.33
CA LEU A 28 18.05 -8.74 -16.05
C LEU A 28 19.23 -9.71 -15.92
N GLN A 29 19.68 -10.30 -17.01
CA GLN A 29 20.82 -11.24 -17.02
C GLN A 29 22.16 -10.63 -16.60
N VAL A 30 22.29 -9.28 -16.63
CA VAL A 30 23.51 -8.61 -16.18
C VAL A 30 23.56 -8.40 -14.65
N PHE A 31 22.49 -8.71 -13.95
CA PHE A 31 22.46 -8.63 -12.50
C PHE A 31 23.11 -9.89 -11.88
N ARG A 32 23.95 -9.66 -10.86
CA ARG A 32 24.56 -10.76 -10.08
C ARG A 32 23.53 -11.48 -9.20
N ALA A 33 22.55 -10.74 -8.70
CA ALA A 33 21.47 -11.25 -7.88
C ALA A 33 20.21 -10.43 -8.09
N ILE A 34 19.07 -11.09 -8.10
CA ILE A 34 17.77 -10.47 -8.25
C ILE A 34 16.86 -10.94 -7.13
N SER A 35 16.17 -10.00 -6.49
CA SER A 35 15.04 -10.29 -5.64
C SER A 35 13.84 -9.44 -6.00
N VAL A 36 12.67 -9.98 -5.75
CA VAL A 36 11.36 -9.39 -6.02
C VAL A 36 10.53 -9.40 -4.73
N ARG A 37 9.54 -8.51 -4.62
CA ARG A 37 8.69 -8.43 -3.43
C ARG A 37 7.29 -9.03 -3.60
N GLU A 38 6.98 -9.57 -4.78
CA GLU A 38 5.75 -10.31 -5.05
C GLU A 38 6.05 -11.71 -5.58
N ALA A 39 5.21 -12.69 -5.20
CA ALA A 39 5.30 -14.06 -5.70
C ALA A 39 5.16 -14.11 -7.23
N SER A 40 4.27 -13.30 -7.81
CA SER A 40 4.12 -13.15 -9.26
C SER A 40 5.42 -12.68 -9.95
N GLY A 41 6.24 -11.91 -9.25
CA GLY A 41 7.57 -11.52 -9.74
C GLY A 41 8.53 -12.70 -9.88
N LEU A 42 8.46 -13.69 -8.98
CA LEU A 42 9.21 -14.94 -9.12
C LEU A 42 8.78 -15.71 -10.37
N ASP A 43 7.46 -15.82 -10.61
CA ASP A 43 6.93 -16.51 -11.79
C ASP A 43 7.36 -15.81 -13.08
N ILE A 44 7.34 -14.48 -13.10
CA ILE A 44 7.84 -13.68 -14.23
C ILE A 44 9.34 -13.94 -14.45
N CYS A 45 10.17 -13.93 -13.41
CA CYS A 45 11.60 -14.24 -13.55
C CYS A 45 11.82 -15.67 -14.03
N LYS A 46 11.11 -16.65 -13.46
CA LYS A 46 11.17 -18.07 -13.82
C LYS A 46 10.80 -18.30 -15.28
N SER A 47 9.77 -17.62 -15.80
CA SER A 47 9.36 -17.71 -17.21
C SER A 47 10.46 -17.26 -18.19
N MET A 48 11.39 -16.41 -17.74
CA MET A 48 12.56 -15.98 -18.48
C MET A 48 13.81 -16.83 -18.23
N GLY A 49 13.74 -17.86 -17.37
CA GLY A 49 14.91 -18.64 -16.95
C GLY A 49 15.87 -17.84 -16.06
N ILE A 50 15.35 -16.87 -15.30
CA ILE A 50 16.13 -16.03 -14.37
C ILE A 50 15.83 -16.47 -12.94
N GLU A 51 16.89 -16.76 -12.18
CA GLU A 51 16.78 -17.04 -10.76
C GLU A 51 16.53 -15.73 -9.98
N ALA A 52 15.53 -15.74 -9.10
CA ALA A 52 15.20 -14.62 -8.21
C ALA A 52 14.75 -15.11 -6.84
N LYS A 53 14.88 -14.26 -5.82
CA LYS A 53 14.40 -14.53 -4.46
C LYS A 53 13.23 -13.62 -4.10
N LEU A 54 12.28 -14.14 -3.34
CA LEU A 54 11.23 -13.34 -2.74
C LEU A 54 11.76 -12.70 -1.46
N LEU A 55 11.74 -11.38 -1.38
CA LEU A 55 12.15 -10.61 -0.20
C LEU A 55 11.07 -9.58 0.15
N ILE A 56 11.08 -9.12 1.39
CA ILE A 56 10.17 -8.07 1.84
C ILE A 56 10.53 -6.72 1.21
N ASP A 57 9.54 -5.82 1.14
CA ASP A 57 9.76 -4.45 0.70
C ASP A 57 10.83 -3.77 1.58
N PRO A 58 11.78 -3.01 1.01
CA PRO A 58 12.86 -2.37 1.78
C PRO A 58 12.36 -1.42 2.87
N THR A 59 11.16 -0.86 2.73
CA THR A 59 10.55 -0.05 3.81
C THR A 59 10.32 -0.83 5.10
N LEU A 60 10.26 -2.15 5.06
CA LEU A 60 10.06 -3.00 6.25
C LEU A 60 11.38 -3.42 6.93
N LEU A 61 12.53 -2.96 6.42
CA LEU A 61 13.85 -3.26 7.00
C LEU A 61 14.23 -2.33 8.16
N LEU A 62 13.62 -1.17 8.24
CA LEU A 62 13.88 -0.18 9.28
C LEU A 62 12.89 -0.31 10.44
N ASP A 63 13.37 -0.08 11.66
CA ASP A 63 12.49 0.09 12.80
C ASP A 63 11.67 1.39 12.68
N ARG A 64 10.50 1.41 13.28
CA ARG A 64 9.60 2.59 13.26
C ARG A 64 10.23 3.85 13.86
N SER A 65 11.21 3.72 14.73
CA SER A 65 11.94 4.83 15.35
C SER A 65 12.91 5.51 14.41
N GLU A 66 13.33 4.82 13.32
CA GLU A 66 14.29 5.34 12.35
C GLU A 66 13.62 6.21 11.28
N TYR A 67 12.28 6.18 11.19
CA TYR A 67 11.55 7.02 10.25
C TYR A 67 11.40 8.45 10.78
N PRO A 68 11.83 9.49 10.02
CA PRO A 68 11.64 10.88 10.39
C PRO A 68 10.14 11.20 10.37
N THR A 69 9.56 11.50 11.52
CA THR A 69 8.14 11.81 11.64
C THR A 69 7.96 13.18 12.27
N MET A 70 7.13 14.03 11.63
CA MET A 70 6.71 15.27 12.26
C MET A 70 5.68 14.97 13.36
N LYS A 71 5.85 15.59 14.53
CA LYS A 71 4.83 15.53 15.59
C LYS A 71 3.63 16.40 15.15
N LEU A 72 2.44 15.82 15.27
CA LEU A 72 1.19 16.49 14.92
C LEU A 72 0.39 16.74 16.19
N ASP A 73 -0.13 17.96 16.32
CA ASP A 73 -1.08 18.34 17.35
C ASP A 73 -2.47 18.45 16.71
N LEU A 74 -3.14 17.31 16.58
CA LEU A 74 -4.42 17.16 15.93
C LEU A 74 -5.39 16.38 16.84
N PRO A 75 -6.71 16.65 16.75
CA PRO A 75 -7.72 15.77 17.34
C PRO A 75 -7.58 14.33 16.83
N ASP A 76 -8.24 13.38 17.48
CA ASP A 76 -8.29 11.98 16.98
C ASP A 76 -8.79 11.96 15.54
N TYR A 77 -8.07 11.24 14.68
CA TYR A 77 -8.42 11.14 13.26
C TYR A 77 -8.21 9.75 12.68
N ILE A 78 -8.92 9.51 11.60
CA ILE A 78 -8.70 8.40 10.66
C ILE A 78 -7.89 8.94 9.49
N PHE A 79 -6.71 8.40 9.27
CA PHE A 79 -5.90 8.75 8.11
C PHE A 79 -6.22 7.84 6.94
N CYS A 80 -6.60 8.44 5.82
CA CYS A 80 -6.88 7.73 4.58
C CYS A 80 -5.84 8.09 3.52
N TYR A 81 -5.17 7.07 2.96
CA TYR A 81 -4.24 7.26 1.87
C TYR A 81 -4.69 6.48 0.64
N PHE A 82 -5.13 7.20 -0.39
CA PHE A 82 -5.74 6.63 -1.57
C PHE A 82 -5.05 7.00 -2.88
N LEU A 83 -4.92 5.99 -3.76
CA LEU A 83 -4.37 6.08 -5.10
C LEU A 83 -5.42 5.67 -6.12
N ASN A 84 -5.39 6.28 -7.32
CA ASN A 84 -6.19 5.84 -8.47
C ASN A 84 -7.71 5.77 -8.21
N VAL A 85 -8.23 6.56 -7.29
CA VAL A 85 -9.67 6.66 -7.02
C VAL A 85 -10.33 7.33 -8.23
N LYS A 86 -11.44 6.74 -8.71
CA LYS A 86 -12.23 7.25 -9.83
C LYS A 86 -13.62 7.69 -9.41
N ASP A 87 -14.08 7.23 -8.27
CA ASP A 87 -15.35 7.57 -7.65
C ASP A 87 -15.29 7.30 -6.15
N LEU A 88 -16.21 7.89 -5.40
CA LEU A 88 -16.27 7.76 -3.94
C LEU A 88 -16.88 6.42 -3.50
N GLU A 89 -17.61 5.73 -4.36
CA GLU A 89 -18.23 4.44 -4.04
C GLU A 89 -17.15 3.34 -3.94
N SER A 90 -16.16 3.36 -4.83
CA SER A 90 -15.06 2.39 -4.85
C SER A 90 -14.24 2.34 -3.55
N ILE A 91 -14.28 3.41 -2.76
CA ILE A 91 -13.61 3.51 -1.46
C ILE A 91 -14.60 3.51 -0.29
N ARG A 92 -15.88 3.25 -0.56
CA ARG A 92 -16.94 3.16 0.46
C ARG A 92 -17.05 4.43 1.30
N TRP A 93 -17.05 5.58 0.64
CA TRP A 93 -16.98 6.90 1.26
C TRP A 93 -18.04 7.16 2.34
N LYS A 94 -19.30 6.75 2.07
CA LYS A 94 -20.39 6.89 3.05
C LYS A 94 -20.05 6.17 4.35
N GLU A 95 -19.65 4.92 4.26
CA GLU A 95 -19.35 4.08 5.43
C GLU A 95 -18.08 4.56 6.16
N LEU A 96 -17.09 5.09 5.45
CA LEU A 96 -15.92 5.72 6.07
C LEU A 96 -16.31 6.93 6.91
N LYS A 97 -17.23 7.77 6.42
CA LYS A 97 -17.76 8.90 7.19
C LYS A 97 -18.55 8.44 8.42
N ASP A 98 -19.39 7.44 8.25
CA ASP A 98 -20.19 6.89 9.35
C ASP A 98 -19.27 6.27 10.42
N PHE A 99 -18.22 5.57 10.00
CA PHE A 99 -17.19 5.02 10.91
C PHE A 99 -16.42 6.14 11.63
N ALA A 100 -16.00 7.18 10.94
CA ALA A 100 -15.31 8.30 11.57
C ALA A 100 -16.20 8.97 12.65
N LYS A 101 -17.48 9.18 12.34
CA LYS A 101 -18.47 9.71 13.27
C LYS A 101 -18.66 8.79 14.48
N SER A 102 -18.77 7.47 14.30
CA SER A 102 -18.93 6.51 15.39
C SER A 102 -17.73 6.49 16.35
N LYS A 103 -16.54 6.85 15.86
CA LYS A 103 -15.29 6.90 16.64
C LYS A 103 -14.94 8.28 17.16
N ASN A 104 -15.78 9.28 16.92
CA ASN A 104 -15.51 10.69 17.21
C ASN A 104 -14.14 11.13 16.66
N CYS A 105 -13.86 10.77 15.38
CA CYS A 105 -12.64 11.06 14.69
C CYS A 105 -12.87 11.97 13.50
N GLU A 106 -11.91 12.84 13.21
CA GLU A 106 -11.87 13.55 11.94
C GLU A 106 -11.41 12.62 10.82
N LEU A 107 -11.78 12.91 9.56
CA LEU A 107 -11.19 12.27 8.40
C LEU A 107 -10.09 13.16 7.84
N LYS A 108 -8.90 12.58 7.62
CA LYS A 108 -7.77 13.23 6.95
C LYS A 108 -7.38 12.39 5.74
N ILE A 109 -7.54 12.96 4.55
CA ILE A 109 -7.38 12.22 3.30
C ILE A 109 -6.20 12.77 2.52
N CYS A 110 -5.19 11.95 2.35
CA CYS A 110 -4.12 12.16 1.39
C CYS A 110 -4.44 11.33 0.14
N ALA A 111 -4.94 11.99 -0.88
CA ALA A 111 -5.26 11.38 -2.16
C ALA A 111 -4.28 11.89 -3.22
N VAL A 112 -3.78 11.00 -4.07
CA VAL A 112 -2.78 11.32 -5.09
C VAL A 112 -3.12 10.72 -6.44
N GLN A 113 -2.36 11.08 -7.47
CA GLN A 113 -2.51 10.58 -8.84
C GLN A 113 -3.88 10.92 -9.46
N GLY A 114 -4.35 12.16 -9.22
CA GLY A 114 -5.61 12.65 -9.74
C GLY A 114 -6.86 12.14 -8.99
N SER A 115 -6.65 11.48 -7.84
CA SER A 115 -7.73 11.02 -6.97
C SER A 115 -8.33 12.16 -6.15
N GLU A 116 -7.55 13.19 -5.87
CA GLU A 116 -7.91 14.33 -5.00
C GLU A 116 -9.17 15.07 -5.47
N LYS A 117 -9.41 15.13 -6.76
CA LYS A 117 -10.58 15.82 -7.36
C LYS A 117 -11.94 15.20 -6.99
N PHE A 118 -11.95 13.97 -6.49
CA PHE A 118 -13.17 13.27 -6.10
C PHE A 118 -13.58 13.54 -4.65
N PHE A 119 -12.66 14.07 -3.83
CA PHE A 119 -12.92 14.29 -2.41
C PHE A 119 -13.32 15.74 -2.12
N PRO A 120 -14.22 15.99 -1.15
CA PRO A 120 -14.47 17.32 -0.64
C PRO A 120 -13.19 17.91 -0.02
N LYS A 121 -12.92 19.20 -0.29
CA LYS A 121 -11.66 19.85 0.05
C LYS A 121 -11.38 19.88 1.55
N GLU A 122 -12.41 19.94 2.38
CA GLU A 122 -12.30 19.97 3.83
C GLU A 122 -11.65 18.71 4.45
N TYR A 123 -11.66 17.60 3.73
CA TYR A 123 -11.01 16.35 4.18
C TYR A 123 -9.58 16.20 3.66
N LEU A 124 -9.22 16.94 2.61
CA LEU A 124 -7.95 16.77 1.93
C LEU A 124 -6.79 17.39 2.72
N VAL A 125 -5.70 16.64 2.79
CA VAL A 125 -4.41 17.12 3.32
C VAL A 125 -3.34 16.96 2.24
N ASN A 126 -2.50 18.01 2.10
CA ASN A 126 -1.32 17.98 1.25
C ASN A 126 -0.08 17.95 2.15
N LEU A 127 0.69 16.89 2.06
CA LEU A 127 1.68 16.54 3.07
C LEU A 127 3.09 16.43 2.47
N SER A 128 4.08 16.94 3.17
CA SER A 128 5.48 16.56 2.98
C SER A 128 5.70 15.09 3.37
N PRO A 129 6.82 14.46 3.00
CA PRO A 129 7.11 13.08 3.39
C PRO A 129 7.10 12.86 4.92
N GLU A 130 7.67 13.79 5.69
CA GLU A 130 7.75 13.71 7.15
C GLU A 130 6.38 13.89 7.81
N GLU A 131 5.55 14.79 7.27
CA GLU A 131 4.15 14.94 7.69
C GLU A 131 3.36 13.68 7.37
N TRP A 132 3.51 13.12 6.18
CA TRP A 132 2.83 11.89 5.75
C TRP A 132 3.14 10.72 6.71
N LEU A 133 4.41 10.55 7.08
CA LEU A 133 4.82 9.57 8.10
C LEU A 133 4.24 9.90 9.48
N GLY A 134 4.21 11.17 9.85
CA GLY A 134 3.55 11.66 11.06
C GLY A 134 2.07 11.31 11.09
N TYR A 135 1.36 11.52 9.98
CA TYR A 135 -0.05 11.16 9.87
C TYR A 135 -0.31 9.66 10.05
N TYR A 136 0.58 8.78 9.58
CA TYR A 136 0.50 7.35 9.91
C TYR A 136 0.74 7.09 11.39
N LYS A 137 1.80 7.64 11.94
CA LYS A 137 2.24 7.39 13.31
C LYS A 137 1.20 7.78 14.34
N TYR A 138 0.54 8.93 14.16
CA TYR A 138 -0.39 9.48 15.13
C TYR A 138 -1.87 9.21 14.83
N ALA A 139 -2.21 8.62 13.68
CA ALA A 139 -3.57 8.23 13.37
C ALA A 139 -4.12 7.23 14.40
N LYS A 140 -5.40 7.38 14.75
CA LYS A 140 -6.14 6.40 15.55
C LYS A 140 -6.46 5.15 14.72
N PHE A 141 -6.84 5.36 13.45
CA PHE A 141 -7.07 4.32 12.46
C PHE A 141 -6.50 4.74 11.11
N VAL A 142 -6.20 3.76 10.27
CA VAL A 142 -5.76 3.99 8.89
C VAL A 142 -6.62 3.21 7.92
N VAL A 143 -7.02 3.83 6.81
CA VAL A 143 -7.65 3.14 5.67
C VAL A 143 -6.88 3.45 4.41
N THR A 144 -6.54 2.44 3.63
CA THR A 144 -5.71 2.64 2.44
C THR A 144 -6.04 1.64 1.32
N ASN A 145 -5.71 2.00 0.10
CA ASN A 145 -5.67 1.12 -1.06
C ASN A 145 -4.25 1.01 -1.65
N SER A 146 -3.25 1.43 -0.87
CA SER A 146 -1.85 1.51 -1.28
C SER A 146 -0.99 0.45 -0.60
N CYS A 147 -0.07 -0.15 -1.35
CA CYS A 147 0.93 -1.07 -0.81
C CYS A 147 1.82 -0.40 0.26
N HIS A 148 2.35 0.80 -0.02
CA HIS A 148 3.14 1.54 0.97
C HIS A 148 2.27 2.01 2.14
N GLY A 149 1.01 2.37 1.87
CA GLY A 149 0.05 2.65 2.94
C GLY A 149 -0.13 1.46 3.88
N THR A 150 -0.22 0.25 3.33
CA THR A 150 -0.27 -0.99 4.10
C THR A 150 1.04 -1.23 4.88
N ALA A 151 2.21 -1.08 4.21
CA ALA A 151 3.50 -1.27 4.85
C ALA A 151 3.70 -0.34 6.05
N PHE A 152 3.41 0.96 5.90
CA PHE A 152 3.55 1.93 7.01
C PHE A 152 2.51 1.73 8.11
N SER A 153 1.32 1.22 7.78
CA SER A 153 0.34 0.80 8.80
C SER A 153 0.88 -0.35 9.67
N ILE A 154 1.60 -1.30 9.07
CA ILE A 154 2.29 -2.39 9.78
C ILE A 154 3.44 -1.85 10.61
N ILE A 155 4.34 -1.04 10.02
CA ILE A 155 5.51 -0.45 10.68
C ILE A 155 5.10 0.33 11.94
N PHE A 156 4.09 1.18 11.83
CA PHE A 156 3.60 1.99 12.95
C PHE A 156 2.55 1.27 13.81
N GLN A 157 2.31 -0.04 13.57
CA GLN A 157 1.40 -0.89 14.35
C GLN A 157 0.00 -0.28 14.50
N LYS A 158 -0.55 0.22 13.41
CA LYS A 158 -1.86 0.88 13.40
C LYS A 158 -3.01 -0.12 13.32
N LYS A 159 -4.17 0.27 13.87
CA LYS A 159 -5.44 -0.36 13.47
C LYS A 159 -5.76 0.12 12.07
N PHE A 160 -5.81 -0.80 11.10
CA PHE A 160 -5.97 -0.40 9.69
C PHE A 160 -6.82 -1.37 8.89
N GLY A 161 -7.37 -0.84 7.80
CA GLY A 161 -8.08 -1.60 6.79
C GLY A 161 -7.58 -1.30 5.38
N VAL A 162 -7.60 -2.32 4.52
CA VAL A 162 -7.14 -2.23 3.15
C VAL A 162 -8.31 -2.46 2.20
N ILE A 163 -8.67 -1.44 1.42
CA ILE A 163 -9.65 -1.52 0.35
C ILE A 163 -8.90 -1.81 -0.95
N LEU A 164 -9.23 -2.89 -1.65
CA LEU A 164 -8.55 -3.25 -2.88
C LEU A 164 -8.94 -2.31 -4.03
N GLN A 165 -7.96 -1.94 -4.85
CA GLN A 165 -8.19 -1.16 -6.06
C GLN A 165 -9.00 -1.96 -7.08
N GLN A 166 -9.82 -1.27 -7.87
CA GLN A 166 -10.68 -1.86 -8.87
C GLN A 166 -10.31 -1.43 -10.30
N GLY A 167 -10.93 -2.07 -11.29
CA GLY A 167 -10.72 -1.74 -12.71
C GLY A 167 -9.26 -1.95 -13.14
N ASN A 168 -8.74 -1.02 -13.91
CA ASN A 168 -7.39 -1.11 -14.51
C ASN A 168 -6.26 -1.13 -13.46
N SER A 169 -6.52 -0.69 -12.25
CA SER A 169 -5.52 -0.66 -11.16
C SER A 169 -5.50 -1.95 -10.33
N LYS A 170 -6.41 -2.90 -10.57
CA LYS A 170 -6.51 -4.18 -9.83
C LYS A 170 -5.21 -4.97 -9.80
N ALA A 171 -4.42 -4.91 -10.87
CA ALA A 171 -3.11 -5.59 -10.93
C ALA A 171 -2.14 -5.13 -9.83
N GLN A 172 -2.31 -3.94 -9.27
CA GLN A 172 -1.47 -3.42 -8.20
C GLN A 172 -1.79 -4.04 -6.82
N ASN A 173 -2.93 -4.73 -6.69
CA ASN A 173 -3.33 -5.39 -5.45
C ASN A 173 -2.41 -6.56 -5.07
N THR A 174 -1.74 -7.19 -6.04
CA THR A 174 -0.84 -8.33 -5.81
C THR A 174 0.19 -8.06 -4.72
N ARG A 175 0.66 -6.81 -4.59
CA ARG A 175 1.61 -6.41 -3.55
C ARG A 175 0.99 -6.45 -2.15
N MET A 176 -0.25 -6.01 -1.99
CA MET A 176 -0.99 -6.06 -0.72
C MET A 176 -1.41 -7.50 -0.39
N GLU A 177 -1.79 -8.26 -1.42
CA GLU A 177 -2.13 -9.68 -1.33
C GLU A 177 -0.93 -10.55 -0.95
N ASN A 178 0.30 -10.08 -1.17
CA ASN A 178 1.53 -10.74 -0.70
C ASN A 178 1.93 -10.27 0.70
N ILE A 179 1.94 -8.96 0.97
CA ILE A 179 2.46 -8.42 2.24
C ILE A 179 1.58 -8.81 3.43
N LEU A 180 0.26 -8.75 3.33
CA LEU A 180 -0.62 -9.03 4.46
C LEU A 180 -0.53 -10.48 4.98
N PRO A 181 -0.47 -11.52 4.12
CA PRO A 181 -0.24 -12.89 4.57
C PRO A 181 1.11 -13.10 5.28
N MET A 182 2.18 -12.39 4.89
CA MET A 182 3.49 -12.51 5.53
C MET A 182 3.47 -12.11 7.01
N PHE A 183 2.49 -11.27 7.40
CA PHE A 183 2.32 -10.79 8.78
C PHE A 183 1.06 -11.34 9.45
N ASP A 184 0.40 -12.35 8.85
CA ASP A 184 -0.88 -12.91 9.32
C ASP A 184 -2.00 -11.86 9.44
N LEU A 185 -2.00 -10.90 8.52
CA LEU A 185 -2.93 -9.76 8.51
C LEU A 185 -3.97 -9.81 7.38
N LYS A 186 -4.25 -10.99 6.80
CA LYS A 186 -5.29 -11.14 5.75
C LYS A 186 -6.66 -10.58 6.17
N LYS A 187 -6.97 -10.64 7.47
CA LYS A 187 -8.21 -10.08 8.03
C LYS A 187 -8.35 -8.57 7.83
N ARG A 188 -7.26 -7.85 7.52
CA ARG A 188 -7.26 -6.41 7.27
C ARG A 188 -7.80 -6.02 5.89
N PHE A 189 -8.00 -6.98 4.98
CA PHE A 189 -8.75 -6.70 3.75
C PHE A 189 -10.22 -6.39 4.07
N ILE A 190 -10.70 -5.30 3.48
CA ILE A 190 -12.11 -4.88 3.56
C ILE A 190 -12.76 -5.25 2.22
N ALA A 191 -13.53 -6.33 2.21
CA ALA A 191 -14.32 -6.72 1.05
C ALA A 191 -15.56 -5.83 0.88
N PRO A 192 -16.18 -5.77 -0.31
CA PRO A 192 -17.36 -4.93 -0.54
C PRO A 192 -18.54 -5.21 0.41
N THR A 193 -18.66 -6.44 0.89
CA THR A 193 -19.74 -6.88 1.80
C THR A 193 -19.38 -6.77 3.28
N ASP A 194 -18.12 -6.46 3.63
CA ASP A 194 -17.68 -6.37 5.02
C ASP A 194 -18.24 -5.11 5.69
N ASN A 195 -18.51 -5.20 6.99
CA ASN A 195 -18.73 -4.00 7.80
C ASN A 195 -17.38 -3.38 8.17
N ILE A 196 -17.15 -2.12 7.76
CA ILE A 196 -15.89 -1.40 8.02
C ILE A 196 -15.60 -1.33 9.52
N GLU A 197 -16.59 -1.03 10.34
CA GLU A 197 -16.40 -0.88 11.79
C GLU A 197 -15.95 -2.19 12.44
N ILE A 198 -16.55 -3.31 12.05
CA ILE A 198 -16.14 -4.64 12.55
C ILE A 198 -14.71 -4.96 12.15
N LYS A 199 -14.36 -4.72 10.87
CA LYS A 199 -13.01 -4.94 10.34
C LYS A 199 -11.94 -4.09 11.03
N MET A 200 -12.28 -2.85 11.36
CA MET A 200 -11.34 -1.91 11.99
C MET A 200 -11.17 -2.14 13.50
N ASN A 201 -12.18 -2.70 14.17
CA ASN A 201 -12.14 -2.99 15.61
C ASN A 201 -11.61 -4.39 15.93
N GLY A 202 -11.63 -5.33 14.96
CA GLY A 202 -11.12 -6.69 15.14
C GLY A 202 -9.60 -6.70 15.37
N ASP A 203 -9.17 -7.45 16.36
CA ASP A 203 -7.75 -7.72 16.66
C ASP A 203 -7.09 -8.58 15.59
#